data_cf7fd789bfa3ff288a2adcacf6ddcbea
#
_entry.id   cf7fd789bfa3ff288a2adcacf6ddcbea
#
_cell.length_a   1.000
_cell.length_b   1.000
_cell.length_c   1.000
_cell.angle_alpha   90.00
_cell.angle_beta   90.00
_cell.angle_gamma   90.00
#
_symmetry.space_group_name_H-M   'P 1'
#
loop_
_entity.id
_entity.type
_entity.pdbx_description
1 polymer ?
#
loop_
_entity_poly.entity_id
_entity_poly.type
_entity_poly.pdbx_seq_one_letter_code
_entity_poly.pdbx_strand_id
1 'polypeptide(L)'
;MDRAPVDVEPCSPGCARVLARREHIALLVSPGNPYFSVSRLTTLLRWAASEMKGVDVVVSDLRMTAATYLGQGRSHAEAHKKARADVRQMASRIRRARAAAGSPAIGVSEFEDWAGHPEYRRAHAYVRQATRHPEYRPLYREGTRQALKARMPEGWEPTEEQIEAGLVHSEKALPFTINAAAILGVPEAVVAYSRPAPQATYFFTEGSAFRAFPNLGYIGLRVRE
;
A
#
# COMPACT_ATOMS: atom_id res chain seq x y z
N MET A 1 -25.54 -19.33 4.23
CA MET A 1 -24.06 -19.14 4.32
C MET A 1 -23.81 -17.64 4.36
N ASP A 2 -23.40 -17.14 5.50
CA ASP A 2 -23.01 -15.72 5.61
C ASP A 2 -21.84 -15.47 4.66
N ARG A 3 -22.02 -14.52 3.76
CA ARG A 3 -20.94 -14.09 2.85
C ARG A 3 -19.82 -13.44 3.68
N ALA A 4 -18.57 -13.80 3.38
CA ALA A 4 -17.41 -13.17 4.03
C ALA A 4 -17.52 -11.64 4.00
N PRO A 5 -17.19 -10.94 5.11
CA PRO A 5 -17.38 -9.48 5.23
C PRO A 5 -16.44 -8.66 4.34
N VAL A 6 -15.48 -9.35 3.68
CA VAL A 6 -14.45 -8.74 2.83
C VAL A 6 -14.44 -9.40 1.46
N ASP A 7 -14.50 -8.59 0.41
CA ASP A 7 -14.23 -9.03 -0.95
C ASP A 7 -12.73 -8.99 -1.21
N VAL A 8 -12.20 -10.05 -1.80
CA VAL A 8 -10.77 -10.23 -2.08
C VAL A 8 -10.59 -10.40 -3.58
N GLU A 9 -9.75 -9.56 -4.18
CA GLU A 9 -9.50 -9.56 -5.62
C GLU A 9 -7.98 -9.70 -5.89
N PRO A 10 -7.48 -10.91 -6.19
CA PRO A 10 -6.09 -11.12 -6.57
C PRO A 10 -5.77 -10.46 -7.92
N CYS A 11 -4.63 -9.75 -8.00
CA CYS A 11 -4.21 -9.04 -9.22
C CYS A 11 -3.80 -9.98 -10.38
N SER A 12 -3.54 -11.25 -10.08
CA SER A 12 -3.19 -12.27 -11.09
C SER A 12 -3.44 -13.68 -10.55
N PRO A 13 -3.45 -14.71 -11.43
CA PRO A 13 -3.51 -16.11 -10.98
C PRO A 13 -2.35 -16.49 -10.05
N GLY A 14 -1.16 -15.90 -10.24
CA GLY A 14 -0.03 -16.05 -9.33
C GLY A 14 -0.33 -15.54 -7.93
N CYS A 15 -0.93 -14.34 -7.84
CA CYS A 15 -1.35 -13.77 -6.56
C CYS A 15 -2.41 -14.62 -5.86
N ALA A 16 -3.35 -15.19 -6.61
CA ALA A 16 -4.35 -16.10 -6.07
C ALA A 16 -3.72 -17.36 -5.46
N ARG A 17 -2.70 -17.94 -6.10
CA ARG A 17 -1.96 -19.11 -5.57
C ARG A 17 -1.23 -18.79 -4.26
N VAL A 18 -0.58 -17.62 -4.15
CA VAL A 18 0.07 -17.20 -2.91
C VAL A 18 -0.96 -16.98 -1.80
N LEU A 19 -2.06 -16.28 -2.10
CA LEU A 19 -3.15 -16.06 -1.14
C LEU A 19 -3.72 -17.38 -0.59
N ALA A 20 -3.89 -18.39 -1.44
CA ALA A 20 -4.45 -19.69 -1.05
C ALA A 20 -3.62 -20.43 0.01
N ARG A 21 -2.34 -20.12 0.17
CA ARG A 21 -1.46 -20.71 1.19
C ARG A 21 -1.63 -20.10 2.57
N ARG A 22 -2.26 -18.92 2.67
CA ARG A 22 -2.65 -18.25 3.92
C ARG A 22 -1.50 -18.02 4.92
N GLU A 23 -0.27 -17.81 4.42
CA GLU A 23 0.89 -17.65 5.30
C GLU A 23 0.89 -16.27 5.96
N HIS A 24 1.01 -15.19 5.20
CA HIS A 24 1.13 -13.83 5.77
C HIS A 24 0.45 -12.79 4.91
N ILE A 25 -0.16 -11.78 5.56
CA ILE A 25 -0.71 -10.62 4.89
C ILE A 25 -0.17 -9.31 5.46
N ALA A 26 0.26 -8.41 4.57
CA ALA A 26 0.61 -7.04 4.89
C ALA A 26 -0.46 -6.08 4.36
N LEU A 27 -1.21 -5.47 5.26
CA LEU A 27 -2.24 -4.48 4.93
C LEU A 27 -1.60 -3.10 4.80
N LEU A 28 -1.57 -2.54 3.59
CA LEU A 28 -1.08 -1.19 3.38
C LEU A 28 -2.18 -0.18 3.75
N VAL A 29 -1.81 0.81 4.56
CA VAL A 29 -2.74 1.83 5.07
C VAL A 29 -2.18 3.22 4.80
N SER A 30 -2.98 4.07 4.14
CA SER A 30 -2.58 5.45 3.81
C SER A 30 -3.29 6.46 4.72
N PRO A 31 -2.56 7.28 5.49
CA PRO A 31 -3.13 8.40 6.23
C PRO A 31 -3.92 9.36 5.31
N GLY A 32 -4.99 9.94 5.84
CA GLY A 32 -5.88 10.82 5.07
C GLY A 32 -6.79 10.11 4.07
N ASN A 33 -6.68 8.78 3.88
CA ASN A 33 -7.63 8.02 3.07
C ASN A 33 -8.90 7.72 3.90
N PRO A 34 -10.09 8.23 3.50
CA PRO A 34 -11.33 8.02 4.24
C PRO A 34 -11.79 6.55 4.27
N TYR A 35 -11.32 5.73 3.34
CA TYR A 35 -11.59 4.29 3.34
C TYR A 35 -11.19 3.63 4.67
N PHE A 36 -10.06 4.01 5.26
CA PHE A 36 -9.54 3.42 6.49
C PHE A 36 -10.17 4.04 7.75
N SER A 37 -11.49 3.89 7.90
CA SER A 37 -12.20 4.18 9.16
C SER A 37 -11.89 3.11 10.22
N VAL A 38 -12.17 3.40 11.50
CA VAL A 38 -11.99 2.42 12.59
C VAL A 38 -12.83 1.16 12.33
N SER A 39 -14.07 1.31 11.90
CA SER A 39 -14.97 0.18 11.62
C SER A 39 -14.39 -0.71 10.50
N ARG A 40 -14.04 -0.13 9.33
CA ARG A 40 -13.48 -0.90 8.22
C ARG A 40 -12.14 -1.56 8.56
N LEU A 41 -11.26 -0.83 9.26
CA LEU A 41 -10.01 -1.41 9.75
C LEU A 41 -10.28 -2.59 10.70
N THR A 42 -11.25 -2.48 11.62
CA THR A 42 -11.60 -3.57 12.52
C THR A 42 -12.06 -4.80 11.72
N THR A 43 -12.92 -4.60 10.71
CA THR A 43 -13.39 -5.69 9.85
C THR A 43 -12.24 -6.33 9.06
N LEU A 44 -11.35 -5.52 8.45
CA LEU A 44 -10.18 -6.01 7.73
C LEU A 44 -9.23 -6.80 8.64
N LEU A 45 -8.96 -6.29 9.84
CA LEU A 45 -8.04 -6.95 10.78
C LEU A 45 -8.62 -8.25 11.33
N ARG A 46 -9.92 -8.31 11.64
CA ARG A 46 -10.60 -9.56 12.04
C ARG A 46 -10.54 -10.60 10.94
N TRP A 47 -10.90 -10.20 9.73
CA TRP A 47 -10.84 -11.07 8.56
C TRP A 47 -9.39 -11.56 8.32
N ALA A 48 -8.42 -10.67 8.31
CA ALA A 48 -7.02 -11.04 8.11
C ALA A 48 -6.53 -12.03 9.18
N ALA A 49 -6.84 -11.78 10.45
CA ALA A 49 -6.47 -12.65 11.56
C ALA A 49 -7.19 -14.02 11.55
N SER A 50 -8.38 -14.11 10.94
CA SER A 50 -9.07 -15.41 10.78
C SER A 50 -8.59 -16.22 9.57
N GLU A 51 -8.08 -15.54 8.54
CA GLU A 51 -7.72 -16.18 7.27
C GLU A 51 -6.22 -16.45 7.13
N MET A 52 -5.35 -15.72 7.83
CA MET A 52 -3.91 -15.74 7.64
C MET A 52 -3.18 -16.10 8.93
N LYS A 53 -2.05 -16.81 8.82
CA LYS A 53 -1.20 -17.15 9.97
C LYS A 53 -0.51 -15.95 10.59
N GLY A 54 -0.13 -14.94 9.76
CA GLY A 54 0.51 -13.71 10.21
C GLY A 54 -0.11 -12.48 9.56
N VAL A 55 -0.16 -11.37 10.31
CA VAL A 55 -0.77 -10.11 9.86
C VAL A 55 0.11 -8.93 10.28
N ASP A 56 0.46 -8.10 9.31
CA ASP A 56 1.08 -6.80 9.53
C ASP A 56 0.26 -5.67 8.91
N VAL A 57 0.27 -4.53 9.56
CA VAL A 57 -0.23 -3.25 9.04
C VAL A 57 0.96 -2.37 8.75
N VAL A 58 1.13 -1.96 7.50
CA VAL A 58 2.21 -1.06 7.08
C VAL A 58 1.63 0.28 6.68
N VAL A 59 2.06 1.34 7.38
CA VAL A 59 1.48 2.67 7.27
C VAL A 59 2.41 3.58 6.48
N SER A 60 1.84 4.38 5.58
CA SER A 60 2.62 5.44 4.92
C SER A 60 3.14 6.43 5.96
N ASP A 61 4.45 6.66 5.96
CA ASP A 61 5.12 7.57 6.86
C ASP A 61 4.79 9.05 6.59
N LEU A 62 5.34 9.93 7.44
CA LEU A 62 5.12 11.37 7.32
C LEU A 62 5.58 11.93 5.96
N ARG A 63 6.73 11.49 5.45
CA ARG A 63 7.30 11.98 4.19
C ARG A 63 6.46 11.55 2.98
N MET A 64 6.03 10.29 2.94
CA MET A 64 5.11 9.78 1.92
C MET A 64 3.78 10.52 1.92
N THR A 65 3.22 10.76 3.11
CA THR A 65 1.95 11.46 3.27
C THR A 65 2.07 12.93 2.86
N ALA A 66 3.17 13.60 3.23
CA ALA A 66 3.45 14.98 2.81
C ALA A 66 3.62 15.09 1.28
N ALA A 67 4.33 14.14 0.66
CA ALA A 67 4.49 14.09 -0.80
C ALA A 67 3.14 14.02 -1.54
N THR A 68 2.18 13.27 -1.02
CA THR A 68 0.82 13.24 -1.57
C THR A 68 0.17 14.62 -1.52
N TYR A 69 0.31 15.36 -0.42
CA TYR A 69 -0.27 16.69 -0.29
C TYR A 69 0.44 17.75 -1.12
N LEU A 70 1.76 17.65 -1.30
CA LEU A 70 2.51 18.46 -2.26
C LEU A 70 2.02 18.22 -3.69
N GLY A 71 1.84 16.94 -4.07
CA GLY A 71 1.27 16.57 -5.35
C GLY A 71 -0.17 17.06 -5.56
N GLN A 72 -0.89 17.37 -4.49
CA GLN A 72 -2.21 18.01 -4.52
C GLN A 72 -2.16 19.54 -4.53
N GLY A 73 -0.97 20.14 -4.67
CA GLY A 73 -0.78 21.59 -4.80
C GLY A 73 -0.72 22.37 -3.48
N ARG A 74 -0.57 21.68 -2.33
CA ARG A 74 -0.36 22.38 -1.05
C ARG A 74 1.06 22.91 -0.94
N SER A 75 1.22 24.04 -0.25
CA SER A 75 2.55 24.52 0.13
C SER A 75 3.26 23.49 1.05
N HIS A 76 4.60 23.58 1.11
CA HIS A 76 5.39 22.68 1.99
C HIS A 76 4.92 22.73 3.45
N ALA A 77 4.67 23.93 3.98
CA ALA A 77 4.22 24.09 5.36
C ALA A 77 2.86 23.42 5.62
N GLU A 78 1.88 23.64 4.73
CA GLU A 78 0.54 23.06 4.81
C GLU A 78 0.57 21.54 4.62
N ALA A 79 1.33 21.03 3.63
CA ALA A 79 1.47 19.62 3.36
C ALA A 79 2.03 18.87 4.58
N HIS A 80 3.10 19.37 5.20
CA HIS A 80 3.68 18.78 6.40
C HIS A 80 2.77 18.89 7.63
N LYS A 81 2.09 20.05 7.82
CA LYS A 81 1.11 20.21 8.92
C LYS A 81 -0.02 19.19 8.80
N LYS A 82 -0.60 19.08 7.61
CA LYS A 82 -1.71 18.14 7.33
C LYS A 82 -1.25 16.69 7.47
N ALA A 83 -0.09 16.34 6.91
CA ALA A 83 0.47 15.00 6.99
C ALA A 83 0.68 14.55 8.43
N ARG A 84 1.26 15.40 9.30
CA ARG A 84 1.42 15.10 10.73
C ARG A 84 0.09 14.83 11.43
N ALA A 85 -0.94 15.60 11.12
CA ALA A 85 -2.27 15.40 11.70
C ALA A 85 -2.85 14.04 11.28
N ASP A 86 -2.76 13.71 9.99
CA ASP A 86 -3.35 12.48 9.45
C ASP A 86 -2.59 11.21 9.86
N VAL A 87 -1.25 11.27 9.94
CA VAL A 87 -0.43 10.16 10.47
C VAL A 87 -0.81 9.87 11.94
N ARG A 88 -0.88 10.91 12.78
CA ARG A 88 -1.33 10.75 14.18
C ARG A 88 -2.75 10.18 14.29
N GLN A 89 -3.66 10.69 13.46
CA GLN A 89 -5.04 10.19 13.43
C GLN A 89 -5.09 8.72 13.00
N MET A 90 -4.31 8.34 11.99
CA MET A 90 -4.26 6.96 11.50
C MET A 90 -3.68 6.02 12.56
N ALA A 91 -2.61 6.39 13.24
CA ALA A 91 -2.07 5.60 14.36
C ALA A 91 -3.12 5.37 15.46
N SER A 92 -3.94 6.38 15.78
CA SER A 92 -5.06 6.24 16.71
C SER A 92 -6.15 5.29 16.20
N ARG A 93 -6.52 5.39 14.91
CA ARG A 93 -7.51 4.50 14.28
C ARG A 93 -7.04 3.04 14.30
N ILE A 94 -5.78 2.78 13.97
CA ILE A 94 -5.20 1.43 13.98
C ILE A 94 -5.20 0.85 15.38
N ARG A 95 -4.76 1.60 16.40
CA ARG A 95 -4.79 1.13 17.79
C ARG A 95 -6.20 0.73 18.24
N ARG A 96 -7.20 1.57 17.93
CA ARG A 96 -8.62 1.29 18.26
C ARG A 96 -9.14 0.06 17.49
N ALA A 97 -8.81 -0.06 16.22
CA ALA A 97 -9.22 -1.19 15.40
C ALA A 97 -8.58 -2.52 15.87
N ARG A 98 -7.28 -2.52 16.25
CA ARG A 98 -6.59 -3.70 16.81
C ARG A 98 -7.25 -4.14 18.13
N ALA A 99 -7.51 -3.18 19.03
CA ALA A 99 -8.19 -3.49 20.30
C ALA A 99 -9.58 -4.08 20.05
N ALA A 100 -10.37 -3.49 19.14
CA ALA A 100 -11.69 -3.99 18.78
C ALA A 100 -11.65 -5.33 18.03
N ALA A 101 -10.58 -5.62 17.29
CA ALA A 101 -10.39 -6.91 16.61
C ALA A 101 -10.01 -8.05 17.56
N GLY A 102 -9.54 -7.74 18.77
CA GLY A 102 -9.12 -8.75 19.75
C GLY A 102 -7.83 -9.50 19.35
N SER A 103 -7.01 -8.93 18.47
CA SER A 103 -5.81 -9.59 17.91
C SER A 103 -4.53 -8.80 18.24
N PRO A 104 -3.93 -8.99 19.42
CA PRO A 104 -2.72 -8.29 19.85
C PRO A 104 -1.48 -8.63 19.03
N ALA A 105 -1.47 -9.78 18.38
CA ALA A 105 -0.34 -10.29 17.58
C ALA A 105 -0.16 -9.57 16.22
N ILE A 106 -1.08 -8.65 15.84
CA ILE A 106 -0.96 -7.90 14.57
C ILE A 106 0.20 -6.91 14.69
N GLY A 107 1.22 -7.06 13.83
CA GLY A 107 2.32 -6.12 13.69
C GLY A 107 1.85 -4.77 13.14
N VAL A 108 2.54 -3.68 13.52
CA VAL A 108 2.30 -2.35 12.94
C VAL A 108 3.64 -1.67 12.75
N SER A 109 3.93 -1.24 11.53
CA SER A 109 5.16 -0.51 11.17
C SER A 109 4.85 0.63 10.20
N GLU A 110 5.78 1.56 10.07
CA GLU A 110 5.79 2.56 9.02
C GLU A 110 6.78 2.18 7.92
N PHE A 111 6.61 2.70 6.70
CA PHE A 111 7.56 2.42 5.61
C PHE A 111 8.99 2.86 5.95
N GLU A 112 9.16 3.92 6.75
CA GLU A 112 10.47 4.41 7.17
C GLU A 112 11.23 3.38 8.01
N ASP A 113 10.55 2.52 8.79
CA ASP A 113 11.17 1.46 9.60
C ASP A 113 11.95 0.46 8.73
N TRP A 114 11.55 0.31 7.47
CA TRP A 114 12.16 -0.61 6.51
C TRP A 114 13.26 0.03 5.64
N ALA A 115 13.42 1.36 5.64
CA ALA A 115 14.34 2.07 4.75
C ALA A 115 15.80 1.59 4.86
N GLY A 116 16.21 1.16 6.06
CA GLY A 116 17.52 0.58 6.34
C GLY A 116 17.65 -0.91 6.01
N HIS A 117 16.53 -1.62 5.78
CA HIS A 117 16.55 -3.08 5.58
C HIS A 117 17.20 -3.47 4.25
N PRO A 118 18.13 -4.47 4.20
CA PRO A 118 18.83 -4.84 2.97
C PRO A 118 17.89 -5.18 1.80
N GLU A 119 16.85 -5.98 2.05
CA GLU A 119 15.89 -6.40 1.03
C GLU A 119 15.00 -5.25 0.54
N TYR A 120 14.68 -4.28 1.42
CA TYR A 120 13.99 -3.07 0.99
C TYR A 120 14.89 -2.23 0.06
N ARG A 121 16.16 -2.03 0.41
CA ARG A 121 17.12 -1.29 -0.43
C ARG A 121 17.35 -1.98 -1.79
N ARG A 122 17.44 -3.30 -1.80
CA ARG A 122 17.53 -4.10 -3.02
C ARG A 122 16.31 -3.87 -3.93
N ALA A 123 15.10 -3.99 -3.37
CA ALA A 123 13.86 -3.73 -4.10
C ALA A 123 13.74 -2.27 -4.56
N HIS A 124 14.19 -1.31 -3.75
CA HIS A 124 14.21 0.11 -4.12
C HIS A 124 15.12 0.38 -5.32
N ALA A 125 16.32 -0.20 -5.35
CA ALA A 125 17.20 -0.10 -6.53
C ALA A 125 16.55 -0.70 -7.79
N TYR A 126 15.86 -1.82 -7.65
CA TYR A 126 15.13 -2.46 -8.73
C TYR A 126 13.95 -1.61 -9.24
N VAL A 127 13.15 -1.02 -8.34
CA VAL A 127 12.09 -0.08 -8.70
C VAL A 127 12.66 1.13 -9.44
N ARG A 128 13.77 1.70 -8.98
CA ARG A 128 14.43 2.82 -9.68
C ARG A 128 14.91 2.46 -11.09
N GLN A 129 15.32 1.22 -11.32
CA GLN A 129 15.61 0.74 -12.66
C GLN A 129 14.33 0.68 -13.51
N ALA A 130 13.25 0.11 -12.96
CA ALA A 130 11.97 0.01 -13.66
C ALA A 130 11.41 1.40 -14.02
N THR A 131 11.46 2.39 -13.11
CA THR A 131 10.92 3.74 -13.37
C THR A 131 11.64 4.51 -14.50
N ARG A 132 12.82 4.06 -14.91
CA ARG A 132 13.56 4.58 -16.07
C ARG A 132 13.23 3.86 -17.37
N HIS A 133 12.60 2.69 -17.28
CA HIS A 133 12.29 1.87 -18.45
C HIS A 133 11.10 2.46 -19.24
N PRO A 134 11.19 2.57 -20.58
CA PRO A 134 10.18 3.23 -21.41
C PRO A 134 8.79 2.60 -21.30
N GLU A 135 8.70 1.30 -21.09
CA GLU A 135 7.42 0.59 -20.90
C GLU A 135 6.75 0.93 -19.57
N TYR A 136 7.50 1.02 -18.47
CA TYR A 136 6.95 1.19 -17.13
C TYR A 136 6.78 2.65 -16.73
N ARG A 137 7.64 3.55 -17.18
CA ARG A 137 7.61 4.97 -16.80
C ARG A 137 6.25 5.66 -17.00
N PRO A 138 5.54 5.49 -18.14
CA PRO A 138 4.21 6.06 -18.32
C PRO A 138 3.20 5.53 -17.31
N LEU A 139 3.20 4.22 -17.03
CA LEU A 139 2.31 3.60 -16.04
C LEU A 139 2.57 4.11 -14.62
N TYR A 140 3.84 4.29 -14.27
CA TYR A 140 4.24 4.82 -12.96
C TYR A 140 3.73 6.25 -12.74
N ARG A 141 3.85 7.11 -13.75
CA ARG A 141 3.35 8.48 -13.71
C ARG A 141 1.82 8.53 -13.70
N GLU A 142 1.18 7.76 -14.57
CA GLU A 142 -0.27 7.70 -14.66
C GLU A 142 -0.92 7.16 -13.37
N GLY A 143 -0.35 6.11 -12.77
CA GLY A 143 -0.81 5.62 -11.48
C GLY A 143 -0.69 6.64 -10.36
N THR A 144 0.37 7.46 -10.37
CA THR A 144 0.53 8.58 -9.43
C THR A 144 -0.51 9.66 -9.71
N ARG A 145 -0.75 10.04 -10.97
CA ARG A 145 -1.81 10.99 -11.37
C ARG A 145 -3.16 10.55 -10.83
N GLN A 146 -3.54 9.29 -11.06
CA GLN A 146 -4.80 8.74 -10.57
C GLN A 146 -4.91 8.75 -9.05
N ALA A 147 -3.84 8.42 -8.33
CA ALA A 147 -3.80 8.45 -6.87
C ALA A 147 -3.99 9.87 -6.30
N LEU A 148 -3.43 10.88 -6.95
CA LEU A 148 -3.63 12.28 -6.59
C LEU A 148 -5.08 12.72 -6.85
N LYS A 149 -5.62 12.43 -8.03
CA LYS A 149 -7.00 12.76 -8.43
C LYS A 149 -8.06 12.15 -7.52
N ALA A 150 -7.85 10.92 -7.07
CA ALA A 150 -8.83 10.18 -6.27
C ALA A 150 -9.25 10.87 -4.96
N ARG A 151 -8.56 11.92 -4.55
CA ARG A 151 -8.82 12.70 -3.32
C ARG A 151 -9.13 14.17 -3.59
N MET A 152 -9.29 14.54 -4.84
CA MET A 152 -9.55 15.91 -5.29
C MET A 152 -10.94 16.02 -5.90
N PRO A 153 -11.51 17.21 -6.03
CA PRO A 153 -12.78 17.41 -6.72
C PRO A 153 -12.75 16.86 -8.15
N GLU A 154 -13.92 16.47 -8.64
CA GLU A 154 -14.09 16.02 -10.02
C GLU A 154 -13.58 17.09 -11.02
N GLY A 155 -12.88 16.64 -12.07
CA GLY A 155 -12.30 17.53 -13.08
C GLY A 155 -10.94 18.14 -12.69
N TRP A 156 -10.46 17.98 -11.45
CA TRP A 156 -9.13 18.45 -11.09
C TRP A 156 -8.04 17.60 -11.77
N GLU A 157 -7.03 18.25 -12.33
CA GLU A 157 -5.86 17.62 -12.96
C GLU A 157 -4.56 18.13 -12.32
N PRO A 158 -3.64 17.24 -11.96
CA PRO A 158 -2.34 17.66 -11.46
C PRO A 158 -1.43 18.17 -12.58
N THR A 159 -0.63 19.19 -12.29
CA THR A 159 0.48 19.61 -13.15
C THR A 159 1.60 18.57 -13.13
N GLU A 160 2.54 18.67 -14.09
CA GLU A 160 3.72 17.80 -14.12
C GLU A 160 4.56 17.91 -12.84
N GLU A 161 4.72 19.13 -12.28
CA GLU A 161 5.42 19.36 -11.01
C GLU A 161 4.71 18.67 -9.84
N GLN A 162 3.39 18.71 -9.81
CA GLN A 162 2.58 18.01 -8.79
C GLN A 162 2.71 16.50 -8.91
N ILE A 163 2.76 15.95 -10.13
CA ILE A 163 3.02 14.54 -10.34
C ILE A 163 4.41 14.18 -9.82
N GLU A 164 5.45 14.93 -10.16
CA GLU A 164 6.81 14.69 -9.65
C GLU A 164 6.85 14.68 -8.11
N ALA A 165 6.18 15.63 -7.46
CA ALA A 165 6.08 15.64 -6.00
C ALA A 165 5.39 14.38 -5.45
N GLY A 166 4.32 13.92 -6.12
CA GLY A 166 3.58 12.71 -5.74
C GLY A 166 4.34 11.41 -5.95
N LEU A 167 5.29 11.35 -6.91
CA LEU A 167 6.08 10.14 -7.21
C LEU A 167 6.87 9.63 -5.99
N VAL A 168 7.28 10.52 -5.07
CA VAL A 168 7.99 10.16 -3.84
C VAL A 168 7.19 9.13 -3.01
N HIS A 169 5.86 9.25 -2.97
CA HIS A 169 5.01 8.27 -2.28
C HIS A 169 5.14 6.89 -2.92
N SER A 170 4.97 6.80 -4.25
CA SER A 170 5.03 5.54 -4.98
C SER A 170 6.44 4.94 -4.96
N GLU A 171 7.50 5.76 -5.06
CA GLU A 171 8.88 5.31 -4.98
C GLU A 171 9.18 4.61 -3.65
N LYS A 172 8.63 5.09 -2.53
CA LYS A 172 8.79 4.46 -1.22
C LYS A 172 7.87 3.26 -1.00
N ALA A 173 6.65 3.26 -1.55
CA ALA A 173 5.70 2.17 -1.35
C ALA A 173 6.03 0.92 -2.17
N LEU A 174 6.45 1.09 -3.42
CA LEU A 174 6.68 -0.02 -4.35
C LEU A 174 7.71 -1.05 -3.87
N PRO A 175 8.88 -0.67 -3.29
CA PRO A 175 9.86 -1.65 -2.80
C PRO A 175 9.26 -2.68 -1.85
N PHE A 176 8.47 -2.22 -0.89
CA PHE A 176 7.76 -3.11 0.02
C PHE A 176 6.69 -3.92 -0.73
N THR A 177 5.90 -3.27 -1.59
CA THR A 177 4.81 -3.93 -2.33
C THR A 177 5.31 -5.09 -3.20
N ILE A 178 6.53 -5.01 -3.74
CA ILE A 178 7.08 -6.04 -4.64
C ILE A 178 8.04 -7.01 -3.95
N ASN A 179 8.39 -6.84 -2.68
CA ASN A 179 9.34 -7.69 -1.95
C ASN A 179 8.98 -7.91 -0.46
N ALA A 180 7.70 -7.78 -0.08
CA ALA A 180 7.26 -7.83 1.32
C ALA A 180 7.67 -9.14 2.02
N ALA A 181 7.62 -10.29 1.36
CA ALA A 181 7.98 -11.57 1.96
C ALA A 181 9.40 -11.58 2.52
N ALA A 182 10.39 -11.15 1.73
CA ALA A 182 11.77 -11.07 2.16
C ALA A 182 12.02 -9.94 3.19
N ILE A 183 11.32 -8.80 3.05
CA ILE A 183 11.43 -7.68 4.00
C ILE A 183 10.89 -8.08 5.37
N LEU A 184 9.78 -8.80 5.43
CA LEU A 184 9.16 -9.29 6.68
C LEU A 184 9.85 -10.56 7.23
N GLY A 185 10.75 -11.17 6.46
CA GLY A 185 11.41 -12.43 6.85
C GLY A 185 10.45 -13.62 6.92
N VAL A 186 9.41 -13.63 6.09
CA VAL A 186 8.41 -14.71 6.05
C VAL A 186 8.52 -15.50 4.75
N PRO A 187 8.11 -16.81 4.77
CA PRO A 187 8.22 -17.67 3.59
C PRO A 187 7.45 -17.13 2.38
N GLU A 188 6.26 -16.57 2.63
CA GLU A 188 5.36 -16.03 1.61
C GLU A 188 4.52 -14.90 2.22
N ALA A 189 4.20 -13.90 1.41
CA ALA A 189 3.33 -12.81 1.82
C ALA A 189 2.36 -12.39 0.72
N VAL A 190 1.21 -11.88 1.15
CA VAL A 190 0.29 -11.13 0.30
C VAL A 190 0.29 -9.69 0.76
N VAL A 191 0.56 -8.78 -0.15
CA VAL A 191 0.35 -7.34 0.09
C VAL A 191 -1.06 -6.97 -0.34
N ALA A 192 -1.76 -6.26 0.52
CA ALA A 192 -3.15 -5.91 0.31
C ALA A 192 -3.40 -4.40 0.42
N TYR A 193 -4.19 -3.86 -0.49
CA TYR A 193 -4.63 -2.48 -0.48
C TYR A 193 -6.11 -2.36 -0.90
N SER A 194 -6.79 -1.30 -0.50
CA SER A 194 -8.21 -1.10 -0.81
C SER A 194 -8.52 -1.01 -2.32
N ARG A 195 -7.58 -0.53 -3.09
CA ARG A 195 -7.61 -0.48 -4.56
C ARG A 195 -6.19 -0.67 -5.09
N PRO A 196 -5.87 -1.81 -5.70
CA PRO A 196 -4.57 -2.03 -6.30
C PRO A 196 -4.22 -0.93 -7.29
N ALA A 197 -3.02 -0.38 -7.14
CA ALA A 197 -2.54 0.70 -7.98
C ALA A 197 -1.96 0.12 -9.30
N PRO A 198 -2.28 0.68 -10.48
CA PRO A 198 -1.82 0.15 -11.76
C PRO A 198 -0.31 -0.04 -11.85
N GLN A 199 0.48 0.93 -11.33
CA GLN A 199 1.93 0.85 -11.31
C GLN A 199 2.47 -0.29 -10.43
N ALA A 200 1.74 -0.71 -9.39
CA ALA A 200 2.11 -1.86 -8.59
C ALA A 200 1.65 -3.17 -9.25
N THR A 201 0.45 -3.19 -9.81
CA THR A 201 -0.13 -4.36 -10.50
C THR A 201 0.75 -4.82 -11.66
N TYR A 202 1.42 -3.90 -12.35
CA TYR A 202 2.35 -4.20 -13.44
C TYR A 202 3.37 -5.28 -13.07
N PHE A 203 3.95 -5.24 -11.87
CA PHE A 203 4.95 -6.22 -11.41
C PHE A 203 4.37 -7.64 -11.22
N PHE A 204 3.06 -7.78 -11.18
CA PHE A 204 2.35 -9.05 -11.03
C PHE A 204 1.67 -9.50 -12.34
N THR A 205 1.82 -8.71 -13.41
CA THR A 205 1.25 -9.01 -14.73
C THR A 205 2.19 -9.95 -15.50
N GLU A 206 1.62 -10.97 -16.11
CA GLU A 206 2.37 -11.91 -16.95
C GLU A 206 2.92 -11.22 -18.20
N GLY A 207 4.19 -11.49 -18.56
CA GLY A 207 4.83 -10.86 -19.72
C GLY A 207 5.47 -9.48 -19.47
N SER A 208 5.26 -8.84 -18.30
CA SER A 208 5.92 -7.56 -17.98
C SER A 208 7.44 -7.69 -17.89
N ALA A 209 8.16 -6.64 -18.30
CA ALA A 209 9.63 -6.60 -18.27
C ALA A 209 10.22 -6.64 -16.85
N PHE A 210 9.44 -6.20 -15.84
CA PHE A 210 9.82 -6.24 -14.43
C PHE A 210 8.78 -7.02 -13.65
N ARG A 211 9.24 -7.88 -12.74
CA ARG A 211 8.35 -8.73 -11.93
C ARG A 211 8.57 -8.51 -10.45
N ALA A 212 7.53 -8.76 -9.65
CA ALA A 212 7.66 -8.84 -8.21
C ALA A 212 8.62 -9.99 -7.82
N PHE A 213 9.23 -9.84 -6.66
CA PHE A 213 10.10 -10.90 -6.12
C PHE A 213 9.28 -12.16 -5.83
N PRO A 214 9.94 -13.34 -5.73
CA PRO A 214 9.27 -14.61 -5.48
C PRO A 214 8.43 -14.62 -4.19
N ASN A 215 7.47 -15.53 -4.13
CA ASN A 215 6.66 -15.82 -2.94
C ASN A 215 5.79 -14.63 -2.49
N LEU A 216 5.38 -13.80 -3.42
CA LEU A 216 4.61 -12.60 -3.15
C LEU A 216 3.34 -12.54 -4.00
N GLY A 217 2.23 -12.13 -3.37
CA GLY A 217 0.98 -11.78 -4.03
C GLY A 217 0.58 -10.33 -3.78
N TYR A 218 -0.24 -9.77 -4.68
CA TYR A 218 -0.86 -8.46 -4.50
C TYR A 218 -2.36 -8.57 -4.73
N ILE A 219 -3.16 -7.99 -3.81
CA ILE A 219 -4.62 -8.13 -3.81
C ILE A 219 -5.33 -6.82 -3.50
N GLY A 220 -6.52 -6.67 -4.06
CA GLY A 220 -7.52 -5.70 -3.63
C GLY A 220 -8.34 -6.25 -2.46
N LEU A 221 -8.64 -5.38 -1.47
CA LEU A 221 -9.55 -5.71 -0.36
C LEU A 221 -10.66 -4.66 -0.23
N ARG A 222 -11.90 -5.11 -0.22
CA ARG A 222 -13.06 -4.24 0.01
C ARG A 222 -13.94 -4.81 1.13
N VAL A 223 -14.22 -3.98 2.13
CA VAL A 223 -15.24 -4.29 3.14
C VAL A 223 -16.60 -4.11 2.47
N ARG A 224 -17.47 -5.11 2.58
CA ARG A 224 -18.87 -5.02 2.17
C ARG A 224 -19.62 -4.13 3.15
N GLU A 225 -20.42 -3.22 2.62
CA GLU A 225 -21.33 -2.37 3.40
C GLU A 225 -22.67 -3.07 3.60
#